data_34243d2548c7a028891a7d05f36cc3d3
#
_entry.id   34243d2548c7a028891a7d05f36cc3d3
#
_cell.length_a   1.000
_cell.length_b   1.000
_cell.length_c   1.000
_cell.angle_alpha   90.00
_cell.angle_beta   90.00
_cell.angle_gamma   90.00
#
_symmetry.space_group_name_H-M   'P 1'
#
loop_
_entity.id
_entity.type
_entity.pdbx_description
1 polymer ?
#
loop_
_entity_poly.entity_id
_entity_poly.type
_entity_poly.pdbx_seq_one_letter_code
_entity_poly.pdbx_strand_id
1 'polypeptide(L)'
;VIRTVLTVTLAVAILAAAVPAIENAQIQRTETTLTSDLQSVRAAATALAASEDAIEPPAPGARRVVTVDLPERDLSAAAVESVRIDAEGLTYRIVEGPSDTVPFETDARVVVRPRNDHEAITLTAAGRHHLVLSLQYVNATRTVYIERLD
;
A
#
# COMPACT_ATOMS: atom_id res chain seq x y z
N VAL A 1 -31.67 -42.86 -9.13
CA VAL A 1 -31.16 -42.46 -7.78
C VAL A 1 -29.63 -42.38 -7.79
N ILE A 2 -28.90 -43.42 -8.20
CA ILE A 2 -27.41 -43.44 -8.17
C ILE A 2 -26.81 -42.35 -9.05
N ARG A 3 -27.31 -42.07 -10.25
CA ARG A 3 -26.83 -41.00 -11.14
C ARG A 3 -27.01 -39.63 -10.51
N THR A 4 -28.14 -39.37 -9.88
CA THR A 4 -28.41 -38.08 -9.22
C THR A 4 -27.47 -37.87 -8.03
N VAL A 5 -27.26 -38.89 -7.22
CA VAL A 5 -26.32 -38.84 -6.09
C VAL A 5 -24.88 -38.58 -6.58
N LEU A 6 -24.45 -39.29 -7.61
CA LEU A 6 -23.14 -39.13 -8.19
C LEU A 6 -22.92 -37.69 -8.73
N THR A 7 -23.93 -37.14 -9.44
CA THR A 7 -23.86 -35.79 -10.00
C THR A 7 -23.78 -34.74 -8.88
N VAL A 8 -24.59 -34.88 -7.83
CA VAL A 8 -24.56 -33.95 -6.69
C VAL A 8 -23.23 -34.05 -5.96
N THR A 9 -22.72 -35.25 -5.72
CA THR A 9 -21.42 -35.43 -5.04
C THR A 9 -20.29 -34.84 -5.85
N LEU A 10 -20.28 -35.03 -7.17
CA LEU A 10 -19.29 -34.46 -8.05
C LEU A 10 -19.36 -32.92 -8.07
N ALA A 11 -20.58 -32.36 -8.13
CA ALA A 11 -20.77 -30.91 -8.09
C ALA A 11 -20.23 -30.30 -6.78
N VAL A 12 -20.54 -30.92 -5.64
CA VAL A 12 -20.06 -30.52 -4.32
C VAL A 12 -18.52 -30.61 -4.25
N ALA A 13 -17.93 -31.68 -4.76
CA ALA A 13 -16.49 -31.86 -4.79
C ALA A 13 -15.79 -30.78 -5.64
N ILE A 14 -16.33 -30.43 -6.81
CA ILE A 14 -15.80 -29.38 -7.67
C ILE A 14 -15.90 -28.02 -6.96
N LEU A 15 -17.04 -27.71 -6.35
CA LEU A 15 -17.22 -26.46 -5.60
C LEU A 15 -16.25 -26.37 -4.43
N ALA A 16 -16.08 -27.44 -3.67
CA ALA A 16 -15.15 -27.49 -2.54
C ALA A 16 -13.68 -27.28 -2.99
N ALA A 17 -13.31 -27.80 -4.15
CA ALA A 17 -11.97 -27.61 -4.71
C ALA A 17 -11.77 -26.21 -5.31
N ALA A 18 -12.83 -25.52 -5.74
CA ALA A 18 -12.76 -24.20 -6.33
C ALA A 18 -12.54 -23.07 -5.30
N VAL A 19 -13.03 -23.22 -4.06
CA VAL A 19 -12.92 -22.18 -3.02
C VAL A 19 -11.48 -21.75 -2.77
N PRO A 20 -10.52 -22.63 -2.47
CA PRO A 20 -9.14 -22.21 -2.20
C PRO A 20 -8.46 -21.58 -3.43
N ALA A 21 -8.85 -21.99 -4.64
CA ALA A 21 -8.32 -21.38 -5.85
C ALA A 21 -8.80 -19.93 -6.02
N ILE A 22 -10.05 -19.64 -5.68
CA ILE A 22 -10.61 -18.28 -5.70
C ILE A 22 -9.93 -17.42 -4.64
N GLU A 23 -9.77 -17.90 -3.42
CA GLU A 23 -9.11 -17.18 -2.33
C GLU A 23 -7.65 -16.81 -2.70
N ASN A 24 -6.89 -17.76 -3.23
CA ASN A 24 -5.54 -17.50 -3.70
C ASN A 24 -5.51 -16.46 -4.83
N ALA A 25 -6.44 -16.51 -5.77
CA ALA A 25 -6.52 -15.53 -6.85
C ALA A 25 -6.87 -14.12 -6.33
N GLN A 26 -7.72 -14.00 -5.32
CA GLN A 26 -8.04 -12.74 -4.66
C GLN A 26 -6.81 -12.15 -3.96
N ILE A 27 -6.07 -12.97 -3.20
CA ILE A 27 -4.84 -12.55 -2.52
C ILE A 27 -3.81 -12.05 -3.53
N GLN A 28 -3.52 -12.81 -4.58
CA GLN A 28 -2.54 -12.42 -5.62
C GLN A 28 -2.93 -11.12 -6.32
N ARG A 29 -4.21 -10.92 -6.62
CA ARG A 29 -4.69 -9.69 -7.24
C ARG A 29 -4.52 -8.49 -6.31
N THR A 30 -4.90 -8.63 -5.05
CA THR A 30 -4.74 -7.59 -4.02
C THR A 30 -3.26 -7.25 -3.82
N GLU A 31 -2.39 -8.25 -3.73
CA GLU A 31 -0.94 -8.08 -3.60
C GLU A 31 -0.36 -7.30 -4.79
N THR A 32 -0.73 -7.68 -6.01
CA THR A 32 -0.27 -7.00 -7.22
C THR A 32 -0.69 -5.53 -7.24
N THR A 33 -1.93 -5.23 -6.89
CA THR A 33 -2.45 -3.86 -6.85
C THR A 33 -1.74 -3.04 -5.79
N LEU A 34 -1.66 -3.55 -4.55
CA LEU A 34 -0.96 -2.87 -3.46
C LEU A 34 0.52 -2.62 -3.79
N THR A 35 1.22 -3.63 -4.28
CA THR A 35 2.63 -3.47 -4.65
C THR A 35 2.82 -2.40 -5.70
N SER A 36 1.93 -2.32 -6.70
CA SER A 36 1.96 -1.27 -7.73
C SER A 36 1.74 0.12 -7.13
N ASP A 37 0.77 0.28 -6.23
CA ASP A 37 0.50 1.54 -5.56
C ASP A 37 1.66 1.97 -4.67
N LEU A 38 2.20 1.06 -3.87
CA LEU A 38 3.35 1.34 -3.00
C LEU A 38 4.62 1.66 -3.79
N GLN A 39 4.85 1.00 -4.93
CA GLN A 39 5.92 1.36 -5.85
C GLN A 39 5.73 2.77 -6.43
N SER A 40 4.50 3.20 -6.66
CA SER A 40 4.20 4.57 -7.10
C SER A 40 4.54 5.61 -6.03
N VAL A 41 4.28 5.30 -4.76
CA VAL A 41 4.70 6.15 -3.62
C VAL A 41 6.23 6.22 -3.55
N ARG A 42 6.92 5.07 -3.63
CA ARG A 42 8.39 5.01 -3.66
C ARG A 42 8.96 5.82 -4.82
N ALA A 43 8.44 5.62 -6.02
CA ALA A 43 8.89 6.35 -7.21
C ALA A 43 8.67 7.86 -7.07
N ALA A 44 7.56 8.28 -6.48
CA ALA A 44 7.30 9.68 -6.19
C ALA A 44 8.29 10.28 -5.17
N ALA A 45 8.63 9.53 -4.11
CA ALA A 45 9.62 9.94 -3.12
C ALA A 45 11.02 10.07 -3.76
N THR A 46 11.43 9.08 -4.55
CA THR A 46 12.71 9.09 -5.27
C THR A 46 12.79 10.25 -6.27
N ALA A 47 11.72 10.49 -7.04
CA ALA A 47 11.68 11.58 -8.01
C ALA A 47 11.73 12.96 -7.33
N LEU A 48 11.06 13.13 -6.19
CA LEU A 48 11.17 14.36 -5.39
C LEU A 48 12.58 14.54 -4.83
N ALA A 49 13.20 13.48 -4.33
CA ALA A 49 14.55 13.53 -3.80
C ALA A 49 15.60 13.87 -4.89
N ALA A 50 15.39 13.44 -6.13
CA ALA A 50 16.24 13.77 -7.27
C ALA A 50 16.00 15.17 -7.84
N SER A 51 14.88 15.83 -7.51
CA SER A 51 14.55 17.18 -7.94
C SER A 51 15.51 18.19 -7.30
N GLU A 52 15.91 19.20 -8.08
CA GLU A 52 16.75 20.30 -7.59
C GLU A 52 15.97 21.37 -6.82
N ASP A 53 14.63 21.29 -6.83
CA ASP A 53 13.72 22.28 -6.26
C ASP A 53 13.46 22.08 -4.76
N ALA A 54 14.45 21.64 -4.00
CA ALA A 54 14.38 21.62 -2.55
C ALA A 54 14.55 23.04 -2.00
N ILE A 55 13.56 23.52 -1.26
CA ILE A 55 13.52 24.89 -0.73
C ILE A 55 13.55 24.83 0.79
N GLU A 56 14.22 25.82 1.41
CA GLU A 56 14.24 25.95 2.86
C GLU A 56 12.87 26.40 3.40
N PRO A 57 12.43 25.86 4.55
CA PRO A 57 11.25 26.35 5.24
C PRO A 57 11.37 27.86 5.57
N PRO A 58 10.27 28.63 5.55
CA PRO A 58 8.85 28.19 5.49
C PRO A 58 8.24 28.09 4.09
N ALA A 59 9.03 28.31 3.02
CA ALA A 59 8.49 28.24 1.67
C ALA A 59 8.05 26.81 1.30
N PRO A 60 6.91 26.64 0.62
CA PRO A 60 6.47 25.33 0.17
C PRO A 60 7.39 24.81 -0.93
N GLY A 61 8.12 23.73 -0.64
CA GLY A 61 8.89 23.00 -1.64
C GLY A 61 8.04 22.22 -2.64
N ALA A 62 8.71 21.50 -3.53
CA ALA A 62 8.02 20.61 -4.48
C ALA A 62 7.12 19.64 -3.73
N ARG A 63 5.89 19.46 -4.23
CA ARG A 63 4.88 18.59 -3.65
C ARG A 63 4.33 17.62 -4.68
N ARG A 64 4.01 16.42 -4.23
CA ARG A 64 3.36 15.42 -5.05
C ARG A 64 2.29 14.69 -4.24
N VAL A 65 1.12 14.50 -4.83
CA VAL A 65 0.04 13.71 -4.23
C VAL A 65 0.05 12.34 -4.88
N VAL A 66 0.03 11.30 -4.06
CA VAL A 66 -0.06 9.92 -4.50
C VAL A 66 -1.25 9.26 -3.80
N THR A 67 -1.98 8.45 -4.53
CA THR A 67 -3.12 7.70 -3.99
C THR A 67 -2.71 6.26 -3.75
N VAL A 68 -3.08 5.73 -2.60
CA VAL A 68 -3.01 4.30 -2.27
C VAL A 68 -4.43 3.81 -2.08
N ASP A 69 -4.82 2.79 -2.82
CA ASP A 69 -6.15 2.19 -2.73
C ASP A 69 -6.09 0.87 -1.92
N LEU A 70 -6.80 0.85 -0.79
CA LEU A 70 -6.96 -0.36 0.01
C LEU A 70 -8.28 -1.02 -0.40
N PRO A 71 -8.24 -2.14 -1.15
CA PRO A 71 -9.46 -2.79 -1.60
C PRO A 71 -10.28 -3.31 -0.41
N GLU A 72 -11.59 -3.19 -0.52
CA GLU A 72 -12.54 -3.86 0.35
C GLU A 72 -12.61 -5.34 -0.02
N ARG A 73 -12.84 -6.22 0.97
CA ARG A 73 -13.01 -7.65 0.69
C ARG A 73 -14.28 -7.85 -0.14
N ASP A 74 -14.10 -8.39 -1.32
CA ASP A 74 -15.19 -8.79 -2.21
C ASP A 74 -14.87 -10.11 -2.95
N LEU A 75 -15.65 -10.44 -3.98
CA LEU A 75 -15.44 -11.66 -4.78
C LEU A 75 -14.16 -11.60 -5.63
N SER A 76 -13.53 -10.44 -5.76
CA SER A 76 -12.36 -10.22 -6.62
C SER A 76 -11.10 -9.80 -5.87
N ALA A 77 -11.21 -9.39 -4.59
CA ALA A 77 -10.13 -8.87 -3.79
C ALA A 77 -10.14 -9.43 -2.36
N ALA A 78 -8.95 -9.71 -1.82
CA ALA A 78 -8.76 -10.03 -0.42
C ALA A 78 -8.72 -8.74 0.42
N ALA A 79 -9.13 -8.81 1.67
CA ALA A 79 -9.04 -7.69 2.59
C ALA A 79 -7.57 -7.36 2.92
N VAL A 80 -7.27 -6.07 3.00
CA VAL A 80 -5.99 -5.57 3.51
C VAL A 80 -6.12 -5.32 5.00
N GLU A 81 -5.24 -5.92 5.80
CA GLU A 81 -5.22 -5.69 7.24
C GLU A 81 -4.67 -4.31 7.56
N SER A 82 -3.54 -3.96 6.96
CA SER A 82 -2.90 -2.65 7.15
C SER A 82 -1.86 -2.34 6.07
N VAL A 83 -1.67 -1.05 5.83
CA VAL A 83 -0.48 -0.51 5.17
C VAL A 83 0.19 0.45 6.16
N ARG A 84 1.43 0.17 6.52
CA ARG A 84 2.24 0.99 7.42
C ARG A 84 3.32 1.71 6.61
N ILE A 85 3.44 3.00 6.83
CA ILE A 85 4.43 3.86 6.19
C ILE A 85 5.29 4.47 7.30
N ASP A 86 6.58 4.18 7.26
CA ASP A 86 7.59 4.73 8.18
C ASP A 86 8.82 5.26 7.41
N ALA A 87 9.87 5.62 8.11
CA ALA A 87 11.07 6.19 7.49
C ALA A 87 11.85 5.18 6.63
N GLU A 88 11.66 3.88 6.85
CA GLU A 88 12.39 2.80 6.19
C GLU A 88 11.68 2.33 4.92
N GLY A 89 10.35 2.38 4.91
CA GLY A 89 9.58 1.90 3.77
C GLY A 89 8.06 1.85 3.99
N LEU A 90 7.44 1.10 3.11
CA LEU A 90 6.01 0.87 3.07
C LEU A 90 5.76 -0.63 3.25
N THR A 91 5.23 -1.01 4.41
CA THR A 91 4.92 -2.40 4.74
C THR A 91 3.42 -2.63 4.60
N TYR A 92 3.02 -3.64 3.85
CA TYR A 92 1.62 -4.05 3.78
C TYR A 92 1.41 -5.43 4.40
N ARG A 93 0.17 -5.68 4.83
CA ARG A 93 -0.29 -6.98 5.30
C ARG A 93 -1.68 -7.27 4.74
N ILE A 94 -1.83 -8.43 4.09
CA ILE A 94 -3.11 -8.93 3.58
C ILE A 94 -3.66 -9.92 4.59
N VAL A 95 -4.97 -9.86 4.85
CA VAL A 95 -5.66 -10.82 5.73
C VAL A 95 -5.54 -12.22 5.14
N GLU A 96 -5.06 -13.18 5.94
CA GLU A 96 -4.79 -14.56 5.51
C GLU A 96 -3.83 -14.68 4.31
N GLY A 97 -3.06 -13.61 4.04
CA GLY A 97 -2.14 -13.51 2.92
C GLY A 97 -0.73 -13.08 3.32
N PRO A 98 0.11 -12.74 2.34
CA PRO A 98 1.48 -12.31 2.58
C PRO A 98 1.55 -10.93 3.26
N SER A 99 2.71 -10.68 3.85
CA SER A 99 3.17 -9.37 4.30
C SER A 99 4.52 -9.11 3.66
N ASP A 100 4.70 -7.93 3.07
CA ASP A 100 5.97 -7.56 2.45
C ASP A 100 6.24 -6.06 2.63
N THR A 101 7.49 -5.66 2.39
CA THR A 101 7.95 -4.29 2.57
C THR A 101 8.60 -3.77 1.29
N VAL A 102 8.15 -2.62 0.83
CA VAL A 102 8.75 -1.85 -0.27
C VAL A 102 9.64 -0.77 0.35
N PRO A 103 10.96 -0.92 0.38
CA PRO A 103 11.84 0.06 0.98
C PRO A 103 11.92 1.34 0.15
N PHE A 104 12.20 2.47 0.78
CA PHE A 104 12.54 3.70 0.08
C PHE A 104 13.96 3.61 -0.48
N GLU A 105 14.10 3.78 -1.78
CA GLU A 105 15.40 3.82 -2.49
C GLU A 105 15.73 5.28 -2.82
N THR A 106 16.17 6.04 -1.82
CA THR A 106 16.51 7.46 -1.97
C THR A 106 17.66 7.84 -1.05
N ASP A 107 18.54 8.72 -1.52
CA ASP A 107 19.60 9.34 -0.71
C ASP A 107 19.07 10.45 0.22
N ALA A 108 17.84 10.89 0.02
CA ALA A 108 17.20 11.85 0.90
C ALA A 108 16.68 11.19 2.17
N ARG A 109 16.71 11.95 3.26
CA ARG A 109 16.06 11.51 4.50
C ARG A 109 14.55 11.46 4.29
N VAL A 110 13.91 10.35 4.65
CA VAL A 110 12.46 10.24 4.66
C VAL A 110 11.95 10.47 6.08
N VAL A 111 10.97 11.34 6.22
CA VAL A 111 10.31 11.65 7.49
C VAL A 111 8.81 11.54 7.29
N VAL A 112 8.19 10.67 8.06
CA VAL A 112 6.74 10.50 8.06
C VAL A 112 6.15 11.39 9.14
N ARG A 113 5.09 12.13 8.82
CA ARG A 113 4.34 12.98 9.76
C ARG A 113 2.94 12.42 9.95
N PRO A 114 2.75 11.51 10.89
CA PRO A 114 1.42 11.07 11.27
C PRO A 114 0.67 12.21 12.00
N ARG A 115 -0.65 12.17 11.96
CA ARG A 115 -1.49 13.14 12.69
C ARG A 115 -1.46 12.95 14.21
N ASN A 116 -1.01 11.79 14.66
CA ASN A 116 -0.90 11.42 16.07
C ASN A 116 0.58 11.25 16.42
N ASP A 117 0.93 11.20 17.72
CA ASP A 117 2.32 11.05 18.22
C ASP A 117 2.95 9.68 17.90
N HIS A 118 2.62 9.07 16.75
CA HIS A 118 3.18 7.82 16.29
C HIS A 118 4.31 8.09 15.29
N GLU A 119 5.26 7.17 15.20
CA GLU A 119 6.40 7.26 14.26
C GLU A 119 6.04 6.84 12.83
N ALA A 120 4.80 6.39 12.58
CA ALA A 120 4.37 5.86 11.29
C ALA A 120 2.92 6.22 10.97
N ILE A 121 2.61 6.35 9.67
CA ILE A 121 1.24 6.40 9.17
C ILE A 121 0.75 4.96 8.99
N THR A 122 -0.39 4.61 9.59
CA THR A 122 -1.02 3.31 9.40
C THR A 122 -2.39 3.50 8.74
N LEU A 123 -2.59 2.85 7.60
CA LEU A 123 -3.84 2.81 6.85
C LEU A 123 -4.50 1.46 7.09
N THR A 124 -5.71 1.46 7.63
CA THR A 124 -6.47 0.24 7.95
C THR A 124 -7.88 0.24 7.34
N ALA A 125 -8.39 1.42 6.99
CA ALA A 125 -9.70 1.54 6.38
C ALA A 125 -9.61 1.23 4.89
N ALA A 126 -10.55 0.46 4.37
CA ALA A 126 -10.70 0.28 2.93
C ALA A 126 -11.03 1.61 2.24
N GLY A 127 -10.63 1.74 0.98
CA GLY A 127 -10.86 2.92 0.17
C GLY A 127 -9.58 3.65 -0.21
N ARG A 128 -9.74 4.82 -0.81
CA ARG A 128 -8.62 5.63 -1.31
C ARG A 128 -8.04 6.54 -0.23
N HIS A 129 -6.74 6.45 -0.05
CA HIS A 129 -5.96 7.30 0.85
C HIS A 129 -5.02 8.18 0.04
N HIS A 130 -5.03 9.47 0.33
CA HIS A 130 -4.16 10.43 -0.34
C HIS A 130 -2.97 10.75 0.55
N LEU A 131 -1.78 10.53 0.01
CA LEU A 131 -0.51 10.89 0.64
C LEU A 131 0.08 12.09 -0.07
N VAL A 132 0.51 13.07 0.70
CA VAL A 132 1.25 14.22 0.21
C VAL A 132 2.72 14.02 0.53
N LEU A 133 3.54 13.99 -0.51
CA LEU A 133 4.98 13.99 -0.38
C LEU A 133 5.48 15.42 -0.66
N SER A 134 6.37 15.93 0.19
CA SER A 134 6.97 17.24 0.00
C SER A 134 8.47 17.20 0.25
N LEU A 135 9.24 17.93 -0.57
CA LEU A 135 10.68 18.02 -0.43
C LEU A 135 11.04 19.34 0.26
N GLN A 136 11.84 19.26 1.30
CA GLN A 136 12.37 20.41 2.02
C GLN A 136 13.86 20.24 2.31
N TYR A 137 14.56 21.36 2.47
CA TYR A 137 15.93 21.39 2.95
C TYR A 137 15.92 21.65 4.47
N VAL A 138 16.35 20.68 5.24
CA VAL A 138 16.41 20.80 6.71
C VAL A 138 17.82 20.53 7.18
N ASN A 139 18.45 21.52 7.81
CA ASN A 139 19.85 21.44 8.26
C ASN A 139 20.81 20.96 7.14
N ALA A 140 20.72 21.56 5.96
CA ALA A 140 21.48 21.20 4.76
C ALA A 140 21.26 19.75 4.26
N THR A 141 20.21 19.08 4.71
CA THR A 141 19.87 17.74 4.28
C THR A 141 18.56 17.75 3.51
N ARG A 142 18.53 17.13 2.33
CA ARG A 142 17.29 16.89 1.58
C ARG A 142 16.40 15.94 2.38
N THR A 143 15.17 16.37 2.64
CA THR A 143 14.23 15.61 3.45
C THR A 143 12.88 15.52 2.73
N VAL A 144 12.43 14.32 2.46
CA VAL A 144 11.09 14.02 1.93
C VAL A 144 10.16 13.79 3.10
N TYR A 145 9.16 14.65 3.22
CA TYR A 145 8.08 14.49 4.19
C TYR A 145 6.91 13.77 3.55
N ILE A 146 6.36 12.82 4.26
CA ILE A 146 5.15 12.08 3.86
C ILE A 146 4.07 12.36 4.90
N GLU A 147 2.95 12.90 4.43
CA GLU A 147 1.80 13.25 5.26
C GLU A 147 0.53 12.64 4.65
N ARG A 148 -0.42 12.27 5.49
CA ARG A 148 -1.75 11.85 5.05
C ARG A 148 -2.64 13.10 4.90
N LEU A 149 -3.35 13.23 3.78
CA LEU A 149 -4.17 14.40 3.46
C LEU A 149 -5.54 14.36 4.15
N ASP A 150 -6.12 13.17 4.37
CA ASP A 150 -7.48 12.89 4.87
C ASP A 150 -7.52 12.27 6.27
#